data_c5a7d8f2d04e435be588b5ac11df379d
#
_entry.id   c5a7d8f2d04e435be588b5ac11df379d
#
_cell.length_a   1.000
_cell.length_b   1.000
_cell.length_c   1.000
_cell.angle_alpha   90.00
_cell.angle_beta   90.00
_cell.angle_gamma   90.00
#
_symmetry.space_group_name_H-M   'P 1'
#
loop_
_entity.id
_entity.type
_entity.pdbx_description
1 polymer ?
#
loop_
_entity_poly.entity_id
_entity_poly.type
_entity_poly.pdbx_seq_one_letter_code
_entity_poly.pdbx_strand_id
1 'polypeptide(L)'
;RLFKQYFAIDAYDVSYSRFDGTESKVFRREVFERDADAVAVLAYDVKTDEIALIEQFRIGALNDSDSPWLIEIVAGMIDGNERPEISAIRELKEEIGVSISEDKLLRICEEYATPGGASEKTTVFIANTDLSGLGNHGGLDVEGEDIRVFKAPLTEAYKQIGLGRIKNAVTILAIQYLLIEKEKVKQIFR
;
A
#
# COMPACT_ATOMS: atom_id res chain seq x y z
N ARG A 1 9.23 -22.09 -13.32
CA ARG A 1 9.98 -21.09 -12.53
C ARG A 1 11.37 -20.90 -13.09
N LEU A 2 11.77 -19.64 -13.33
CA LEU A 2 13.09 -19.29 -13.87
C LEU A 2 14.08 -18.92 -12.76
N PHE A 3 13.57 -18.30 -11.69
CA PHE A 3 14.37 -17.82 -10.56
C PHE A 3 13.53 -17.86 -9.28
N LYS A 4 14.15 -18.15 -8.14
CA LYS A 4 13.52 -18.04 -6.81
C LYS A 4 14.59 -17.74 -5.76
N GLN A 5 14.39 -16.64 -5.06
CA GLN A 5 14.98 -16.30 -3.76
C GLN A 5 13.89 -15.64 -2.93
N TYR A 6 14.10 -14.42 -2.42
CA TYR A 6 13.04 -13.62 -1.78
C TYR A 6 11.87 -13.36 -2.75
N PHE A 7 12.22 -13.03 -4.01
CA PHE A 7 11.25 -12.95 -5.12
C PHE A 7 11.37 -14.16 -6.05
N ALA A 8 10.39 -14.33 -6.92
CA ALA A 8 10.46 -15.32 -7.99
C ALA A 8 10.18 -14.66 -9.35
N ILE A 9 10.77 -15.29 -10.40
CA ILE A 9 10.39 -15.03 -11.79
C ILE A 9 9.86 -16.33 -12.36
N ASP A 10 8.60 -16.34 -12.74
CA ASP A 10 7.98 -17.47 -13.43
C ASP A 10 7.75 -17.12 -14.90
N ALA A 11 7.81 -18.15 -15.75
CA ALA A 11 7.48 -18.04 -17.17
C ALA A 11 6.29 -18.94 -17.50
N TYR A 12 5.34 -18.35 -18.21
CA TYR A 12 4.11 -18.99 -18.64
C TYR A 12 4.01 -18.96 -20.16
N ASP A 13 3.63 -20.07 -20.77
CA ASP A 13 3.18 -20.09 -22.15
C ASP A 13 1.66 -19.97 -22.15
N VAL A 14 1.14 -18.83 -22.61
CA VAL A 14 -0.28 -18.47 -22.49
C VAL A 14 -0.91 -18.19 -23.84
N SER A 15 -2.18 -18.61 -24.00
CA SER A 15 -3.10 -18.14 -25.03
C SER A 15 -4.35 -17.58 -24.36
N TYR A 16 -5.09 -16.77 -25.07
CA TYR A 16 -6.32 -16.15 -24.57
C TYR A 16 -7.31 -15.94 -25.72
N SER A 17 -8.59 -15.96 -25.39
CA SER A 17 -9.66 -15.62 -26.32
C SER A 17 -9.66 -14.14 -26.62
N ARG A 18 -9.60 -13.76 -27.88
CA ARG A 18 -9.63 -12.37 -28.32
C ARG A 18 -11.06 -11.82 -28.30
N PHE A 19 -11.18 -10.51 -28.35
CA PHE A 19 -12.47 -9.83 -28.40
C PHE A 19 -13.29 -10.13 -29.66
N ASP A 20 -12.65 -10.58 -30.74
CA ASP A 20 -13.31 -11.05 -31.96
C ASP A 20 -13.77 -12.52 -31.91
N GLY A 21 -13.58 -13.19 -30.76
CA GLY A 21 -13.93 -14.59 -30.52
C GLY A 21 -12.90 -15.60 -31.04
N THR A 22 -11.79 -15.16 -31.64
CA THR A 22 -10.70 -16.05 -32.06
C THR A 22 -9.71 -16.31 -30.91
N GLU A 23 -8.95 -17.40 -31.01
CA GLU A 23 -7.87 -17.66 -30.07
C GLU A 23 -6.57 -16.95 -30.50
N SER A 24 -5.81 -16.45 -29.51
CA SER A 24 -4.48 -15.92 -29.74
C SER A 24 -3.48 -17.05 -30.05
N LYS A 25 -2.35 -16.69 -30.65
CA LYS A 25 -1.18 -17.58 -30.62
C LYS A 25 -0.70 -17.72 -29.17
N VAL A 26 0.04 -18.80 -28.91
CA VAL A 26 0.75 -18.96 -27.65
C VAL A 26 1.89 -17.94 -27.57
N PHE A 27 1.98 -17.23 -26.45
CA PHE A 27 3.05 -16.29 -26.13
C PHE A 27 3.70 -16.66 -24.82
N ARG A 28 5.02 -16.58 -24.79
CA ARG A 28 5.76 -16.67 -23.53
C ARG A 28 5.70 -15.32 -22.80
N ARG A 29 5.37 -15.39 -21.50
CA ARG A 29 5.32 -14.23 -20.59
C ARG A 29 6.12 -14.55 -19.33
N GLU A 30 6.89 -13.58 -18.87
CA GLU A 30 7.59 -13.65 -17.59
C GLU A 30 6.82 -12.81 -16.58
N VAL A 31 6.69 -13.34 -15.36
CA VAL A 31 5.94 -12.70 -14.28
C VAL A 31 6.81 -12.67 -13.03
N PHE A 32 6.89 -11.50 -12.43
CA PHE A 32 7.46 -11.30 -11.11
C PHE A 32 6.42 -11.75 -10.07
N GLU A 33 6.78 -12.75 -9.29
CA GLU A 33 5.91 -13.39 -8.31
C GLU A 33 6.38 -13.10 -6.90
N ARG A 34 5.42 -12.80 -6.03
CA ARG A 34 5.62 -12.78 -4.58
C ARG A 34 4.85 -13.94 -3.95
N ASP A 35 5.29 -14.34 -2.75
CA ASP A 35 4.66 -15.48 -2.06
C ASP A 35 3.30 -15.11 -1.43
N ALA A 36 2.99 -13.80 -1.32
CA ALA A 36 1.73 -13.30 -0.79
C ALA A 36 1.33 -11.96 -1.43
N ASP A 37 0.03 -11.67 -1.37
CA ASP A 37 -0.53 -10.35 -1.64
C ASP A 37 -0.19 -9.37 -0.51
N ALA A 38 -0.49 -8.10 -0.69
CA ALA A 38 -0.19 -7.03 0.25
C ALA A 38 -1.46 -6.31 0.75
N VAL A 39 -1.32 -5.60 1.85
CA VAL A 39 -2.26 -4.59 2.32
C VAL A 39 -1.60 -3.22 2.35
N ALA A 40 -2.40 -2.17 2.18
CA ALA A 40 -1.98 -0.79 2.42
C ALA A 40 -3.07 -0.06 3.20
N VAL A 41 -2.67 0.76 4.18
CA VAL A 41 -3.62 1.36 5.12
C VAL A 41 -3.31 2.85 5.31
N LEU A 42 -4.24 3.70 4.92
CA LEU A 42 -4.19 5.13 5.22
C LEU A 42 -4.84 5.37 6.59
N ALA A 43 -4.03 5.59 7.62
CA ALA A 43 -4.50 5.98 8.93
C ALA A 43 -4.98 7.45 8.90
N TYR A 44 -6.25 7.68 9.25
CA TYR A 44 -6.91 8.97 9.16
C TYR A 44 -7.60 9.33 10.46
N ASP A 45 -7.32 10.50 10.99
CA ASP A 45 -8.05 11.08 12.10
C ASP A 45 -9.19 11.97 11.57
N VAL A 46 -10.42 11.47 11.67
CA VAL A 46 -11.61 12.18 11.19
C VAL A 46 -11.89 13.48 11.94
N LYS A 47 -11.34 13.66 13.16
CA LYS A 47 -11.55 14.85 14.00
C LYS A 47 -10.64 15.99 13.58
N THR A 48 -9.37 15.68 13.33
CA THR A 48 -8.34 16.70 13.02
C THR A 48 -8.11 16.88 11.53
N ASP A 49 -8.66 15.99 10.67
CA ASP A 49 -8.44 15.94 9.22
C ASP A 49 -6.97 15.71 8.85
N GLU A 50 -6.27 14.95 9.72
CA GLU A 50 -4.87 14.57 9.55
C GLU A 50 -4.75 13.10 9.16
N ILE A 51 -3.68 12.77 8.44
CA ILE A 51 -3.30 11.39 8.08
C ILE A 51 -1.92 11.07 8.63
N ALA A 52 -1.68 9.80 8.98
CA ALA A 52 -0.33 9.33 9.26
C ALA A 52 0.35 8.90 7.95
N LEU A 53 1.61 9.26 7.85
CA LEU A 53 2.53 8.89 6.78
C LEU A 53 3.80 8.30 7.39
N ILE A 54 4.42 7.44 6.62
CA ILE A 54 5.72 6.88 6.94
C ILE A 54 6.74 7.29 5.88
N GLU A 55 8.01 7.26 6.23
CA GLU A 55 9.11 7.39 5.29
C GLU A 55 10.10 6.28 5.55
N GLN A 56 10.38 5.49 4.52
CA GLN A 56 11.28 4.34 4.63
C GLN A 56 12.11 4.14 3.36
N PHE A 57 13.24 3.44 3.50
CA PHE A 57 14.11 3.10 2.39
C PHE A 57 13.45 2.07 1.48
N ARG A 58 13.45 2.33 0.17
CA ARG A 58 12.95 1.40 -0.84
C ARG A 58 14.03 1.11 -1.90
N ILE A 59 14.50 -0.14 -1.92
CA ILE A 59 15.53 -0.57 -2.88
C ILE A 59 15.12 -0.33 -4.34
N GLY A 60 13.84 -0.39 -4.65
CA GLY A 60 13.31 -0.07 -5.98
C GLY A 60 13.51 1.39 -6.42
N ALA A 61 13.71 2.29 -5.44
CA ALA A 61 13.98 3.71 -5.68
C ALA A 61 15.46 4.08 -5.52
N LEU A 62 16.38 3.09 -5.45
CA LEU A 62 17.81 3.33 -5.21
C LEU A 62 18.43 4.36 -6.17
N ASN A 63 17.99 4.36 -7.41
CA ASN A 63 18.51 5.27 -8.46
C ASN A 63 17.59 6.48 -8.71
N ASP A 64 16.63 6.76 -7.81
CA ASP A 64 15.81 7.97 -7.92
C ASP A 64 16.70 9.20 -7.71
N SER A 65 16.47 10.26 -8.51
CA SER A 65 17.29 11.48 -8.50
C SER A 65 17.20 12.26 -7.19
N ASP A 66 16.09 12.10 -6.45
CA ASP A 66 15.88 12.82 -5.19
C ASP A 66 16.32 11.98 -3.99
N SER A 67 15.71 10.81 -3.79
CA SER A 67 15.98 9.98 -2.62
C SER A 67 15.38 8.57 -2.77
N PRO A 68 16.07 7.52 -2.29
CA PRO A 68 15.48 6.19 -2.11
C PRO A 68 14.54 6.08 -0.90
N TRP A 69 14.45 7.12 -0.07
CA TRP A 69 13.51 7.20 1.05
C TRP A 69 12.19 7.73 0.54
N LEU A 70 11.16 6.88 0.56
CA LEU A 70 9.85 7.22 0.00
C LEU A 70 8.85 7.53 1.11
N ILE A 71 8.01 8.54 0.86
CA ILE A 71 6.86 8.85 1.71
C ILE A 71 5.69 7.96 1.27
N GLU A 72 5.17 7.18 2.23
CA GLU A 72 4.18 6.14 1.98
C GLU A 72 3.09 6.13 3.07
N ILE A 73 2.03 5.38 2.83
CA ILE A 73 1.11 4.91 3.88
C ILE A 73 1.62 3.58 4.43
N VAL A 74 1.12 3.16 5.59
CA VAL A 74 1.39 1.83 6.17
C VAL A 74 1.11 0.74 5.14
N ALA A 75 2.03 -0.23 4.98
CA ALA A 75 1.84 -1.31 4.03
C ALA A 75 2.72 -2.51 4.34
N GLY A 76 2.15 -3.70 4.24
CA GLY A 76 2.90 -4.95 4.43
C GLY A 76 2.28 -6.14 3.73
N MET A 77 2.93 -7.28 3.85
CA MET A 77 2.48 -8.53 3.24
C MET A 77 1.42 -9.20 4.11
N ILE A 78 0.51 -9.92 3.45
CA ILE A 78 -0.47 -10.78 4.12
C ILE A 78 0.23 -12.07 4.54
N ASP A 79 0.32 -12.33 5.84
CA ASP A 79 0.99 -13.52 6.35
C ASP A 79 0.11 -14.78 6.21
N GLY A 80 0.65 -15.80 5.54
CA GLY A 80 0.02 -17.10 5.45
C GLY A 80 -1.42 -17.04 4.94
N ASN A 81 -2.37 -17.39 5.82
CA ASN A 81 -3.80 -17.38 5.53
C ASN A 81 -4.55 -16.25 6.27
N GLU A 82 -3.87 -15.20 6.65
CA GLU A 82 -4.54 -14.05 7.28
C GLU A 82 -5.57 -13.42 6.33
N ARG A 83 -6.63 -12.88 6.93
CA ARG A 83 -7.52 -11.99 6.17
C ARG A 83 -6.84 -10.62 6.00
N PRO A 84 -7.05 -9.94 4.88
CA PRO A 84 -6.46 -8.61 4.65
C PRO A 84 -6.72 -7.61 5.79
N GLU A 85 -7.90 -7.67 6.44
CA GLU A 85 -8.25 -6.80 7.57
C GLU A 85 -7.35 -7.04 8.79
N ILE A 86 -6.99 -8.29 9.05
CA ILE A 86 -6.11 -8.65 10.18
C ILE A 86 -4.69 -8.19 9.92
N SER A 87 -4.17 -8.43 8.71
CA SER A 87 -2.86 -7.93 8.31
C SER A 87 -2.81 -6.39 8.37
N ALA A 88 -3.85 -5.70 7.92
CA ALA A 88 -3.94 -4.24 7.99
C ALA A 88 -3.84 -3.70 9.43
N ILE A 89 -4.50 -4.38 10.39
CA ILE A 89 -4.44 -4.00 11.82
C ILE A 89 -3.05 -4.30 12.39
N ARG A 90 -2.45 -5.43 12.02
CA ARG A 90 -1.09 -5.81 12.44
C ARG A 90 -0.07 -4.78 11.97
N GLU A 91 -0.08 -4.43 10.69
CA GLU A 91 0.85 -3.47 10.09
C GLU A 91 0.72 -2.07 10.70
N LEU A 92 -0.51 -1.58 10.96
CA LEU A 92 -0.72 -0.31 11.68
C LEU A 92 -0.02 -0.30 13.05
N LYS A 93 -0.03 -1.45 13.75
CA LYS A 93 0.61 -1.56 15.06
C LYS A 93 2.13 -1.63 14.95
N GLU A 94 2.66 -2.35 13.96
CA GLU A 94 4.10 -2.57 13.77
C GLU A 94 4.79 -1.31 13.24
N GLU A 95 4.23 -0.67 12.22
CA GLU A 95 4.87 0.47 11.57
C GLU A 95 4.62 1.82 12.26
N ILE A 96 3.43 2.03 12.87
CA ILE A 96 3.10 3.33 13.46
C ILE A 96 2.59 3.27 14.92
N GLY A 97 2.60 2.08 15.53
CA GLY A 97 2.22 1.89 16.94
C GLY A 97 0.72 2.06 17.20
N VAL A 98 -0.13 2.10 16.17
CA VAL A 98 -1.57 2.33 16.30
C VAL A 98 -2.32 1.02 16.33
N SER A 99 -3.19 0.83 17.34
CA SER A 99 -4.08 -0.33 17.44
C SER A 99 -5.53 0.10 17.27
N ILE A 100 -6.25 -0.57 16.39
CA ILE A 100 -7.67 -0.35 16.14
C ILE A 100 -8.45 -1.66 16.13
N SER A 101 -9.76 -1.59 16.23
CA SER A 101 -10.68 -2.70 15.97
C SER A 101 -11.10 -2.72 14.50
N GLU A 102 -11.53 -3.88 14.02
CA GLU A 102 -11.87 -4.08 12.60
C GLU A 102 -13.01 -3.16 12.09
N ASP A 103 -13.93 -2.77 12.96
CA ASP A 103 -15.00 -1.81 12.64
C ASP A 103 -14.49 -0.39 12.30
N LYS A 104 -13.22 -0.11 12.58
CA LYS A 104 -12.54 1.14 12.20
C LYS A 104 -11.83 1.07 10.85
N LEU A 105 -11.90 -0.07 10.15
CA LEU A 105 -11.36 -0.23 8.81
C LEU A 105 -12.46 -0.04 7.75
N LEU A 106 -12.14 0.68 6.72
CA LEU A 106 -12.91 0.79 5.49
C LEU A 106 -12.07 0.29 4.32
N ARG A 107 -12.42 -0.85 3.76
CA ARG A 107 -11.83 -1.33 2.51
C ARG A 107 -12.29 -0.44 1.36
N ILE A 108 -11.37 0.12 0.60
CA ILE A 108 -11.67 1.04 -0.51
C ILE A 108 -11.50 0.41 -1.89
N CYS A 109 -10.49 -0.44 -2.08
CA CYS A 109 -10.29 -1.17 -3.33
C CYS A 109 -9.30 -2.32 -3.17
N GLU A 110 -9.17 -3.12 -4.23
CA GLU A 110 -7.99 -3.93 -4.55
C GLU A 110 -7.37 -3.36 -5.81
N GLU A 111 -6.05 -3.40 -5.90
CA GLU A 111 -5.33 -2.88 -7.05
C GLU A 111 -4.15 -3.81 -7.43
N TYR A 112 -3.71 -3.68 -8.67
CA TYR A 112 -2.47 -4.26 -9.17
C TYR A 112 -1.55 -3.11 -9.57
N ALA A 113 -0.43 -2.94 -8.90
CA ALA A 113 0.51 -1.85 -9.19
C ALA A 113 1.10 -1.94 -10.61
N THR A 114 1.37 -3.15 -11.08
CA THR A 114 1.96 -3.38 -12.42
C THR A 114 1.52 -4.73 -13.03
N PRO A 115 0.22 -4.87 -13.42
CA PRO A 115 -0.33 -6.17 -13.85
C PRO A 115 0.24 -6.69 -15.18
N GLY A 116 1.00 -5.88 -15.89
CA GLY A 116 1.73 -6.32 -17.09
C GLY A 116 2.92 -7.22 -16.81
N GLY A 117 3.40 -7.28 -15.57
CA GLY A 117 4.62 -8.00 -15.22
C GLY A 117 4.68 -8.57 -13.81
N ALA A 118 3.79 -8.18 -12.92
CA ALA A 118 3.73 -8.71 -11.54
C ALA A 118 2.32 -9.21 -11.22
N SER A 119 2.23 -10.21 -10.36
CA SER A 119 0.97 -10.84 -9.93
C SER A 119 0.44 -10.30 -8.60
N GLU A 120 1.26 -9.59 -7.83
CA GLU A 120 0.87 -9.05 -6.51
C GLU A 120 -0.34 -8.13 -6.60
N LYS A 121 -1.32 -8.38 -5.74
CA LYS A 121 -2.44 -7.48 -5.44
C LYS A 121 -2.23 -6.78 -4.12
N THR A 122 -2.69 -5.55 -4.04
CA THR A 122 -2.76 -4.81 -2.78
C THR A 122 -4.21 -4.51 -2.42
N THR A 123 -4.64 -4.93 -1.22
CA THR A 123 -5.93 -4.50 -0.66
C THR A 123 -5.73 -3.21 0.10
N VAL A 124 -6.46 -2.17 -0.26
CA VAL A 124 -6.28 -0.81 0.27
C VAL A 124 -7.40 -0.46 1.24
N PHE A 125 -7.00 0.07 2.41
CA PHE A 125 -7.91 0.46 3.48
C PHE A 125 -7.71 1.93 3.88
N ILE A 126 -8.77 2.52 4.47
CA ILE A 126 -8.69 3.69 5.33
C ILE A 126 -9.00 3.23 6.75
N ALA A 127 -8.18 3.63 7.71
CA ALA A 127 -8.39 3.33 9.12
C ALA A 127 -8.72 4.61 9.89
N ASN A 128 -9.88 4.65 10.55
CA ASN A 128 -10.20 5.76 11.46
C ASN A 128 -9.48 5.55 12.80
N THR A 129 -8.63 6.50 13.16
CA THR A 129 -7.82 6.40 14.38
C THR A 129 -7.55 7.79 14.98
N ASP A 130 -7.19 7.82 16.25
CA ASP A 130 -6.70 9.01 16.93
C ASP A 130 -5.18 9.11 16.73
N LEU A 131 -4.74 10.17 16.08
CA LEU A 131 -3.33 10.46 15.81
C LEU A 131 -2.68 11.40 16.84
N SER A 132 -3.34 11.72 17.95
CA SER A 132 -2.81 12.65 18.97
C SER A 132 -1.56 12.10 19.65
N GLY A 133 -1.47 10.78 19.85
CA GLY A 133 -0.35 10.07 20.47
C GLY A 133 0.63 9.42 19.49
N LEU A 134 0.57 9.80 18.20
CA LEU A 134 1.44 9.19 17.18
C LEU A 134 2.92 9.41 17.51
N GLY A 135 3.69 8.31 17.53
CA GLY A 135 5.15 8.35 17.66
C GLY A 135 5.83 8.92 16.42
N ASN A 136 7.13 9.00 16.43
CA ASN A 136 7.94 9.51 15.32
C ASN A 136 8.84 8.42 14.68
N HIS A 137 8.75 7.19 15.17
CA HIS A 137 9.56 6.04 14.73
C HIS A 137 8.75 4.76 14.83
N GLY A 138 8.97 3.83 13.90
CA GLY A 138 8.30 2.54 13.83
C GLY A 138 9.10 1.53 13.01
N GLY A 139 8.46 0.40 12.68
CA GLY A 139 9.08 -0.73 11.99
C GLY A 139 9.67 -1.76 12.94
N LEU A 140 10.07 -2.89 12.40
CA LEU A 140 10.63 -4.03 13.12
C LEU A 140 12.12 -4.18 12.84
N ASP A 141 12.99 -4.02 13.86
CA ASP A 141 14.45 -4.22 13.75
C ASP A 141 14.82 -5.59 13.16
N VAL A 142 14.03 -6.62 13.45
CA VAL A 142 14.25 -7.98 12.96
C VAL A 142 14.05 -8.11 11.45
N GLU A 143 13.32 -7.17 10.85
CA GLU A 143 13.07 -7.08 9.41
C GLU A 143 14.02 -6.06 8.74
N GLY A 144 14.86 -5.41 9.53
CA GLY A 144 15.77 -4.37 9.06
C GLY A 144 15.06 -3.08 8.65
N GLU A 145 13.92 -2.81 9.25
CA GLU A 145 13.13 -1.62 8.98
C GLU A 145 13.55 -0.46 9.87
N ASP A 146 13.72 0.69 9.25
CA ASP A 146 13.93 2.00 9.88
C ASP A 146 12.87 2.95 9.32
N ILE A 147 11.79 3.14 10.06
CA ILE A 147 10.62 3.87 9.60
C ILE A 147 10.47 5.16 10.38
N ARG A 148 10.55 6.30 9.68
CA ARG A 148 10.15 7.58 10.22
C ARG A 148 8.63 7.75 10.11
N VAL A 149 7.96 8.00 11.24
CA VAL A 149 6.52 8.20 11.32
C VAL A 149 6.22 9.69 11.52
N PHE A 150 5.23 10.19 10.82
CA PHE A 150 4.76 11.57 10.99
C PHE A 150 3.30 11.71 10.54
N LYS A 151 2.66 12.80 10.94
CA LYS A 151 1.32 13.14 10.48
C LYS A 151 1.32 14.45 9.72
N ALA A 152 0.34 14.58 8.83
CA ALA A 152 0.12 15.78 8.03
C ALA A 152 -1.37 16.02 7.80
N PRO A 153 -1.82 17.28 7.65
CA PRO A 153 -3.14 17.57 7.14
C PRO A 153 -3.35 16.90 5.77
N LEU A 154 -4.52 16.30 5.54
CA LEU A 154 -4.84 15.61 4.28
C LEU A 154 -4.57 16.50 3.04
N THR A 155 -4.94 17.77 3.11
CA THR A 155 -4.75 18.72 2.01
C THR A 155 -3.28 19.03 1.76
N GLU A 156 -2.43 19.01 2.79
CA GLU A 156 -0.99 19.22 2.63
C GLU A 156 -0.34 17.99 2.00
N ALA A 157 -0.69 16.79 2.46
CA ALA A 157 -0.22 15.56 1.84
C ALA A 157 -0.57 15.49 0.34
N TYR A 158 -1.79 15.91 -0.02
CA TYR A 158 -2.20 15.97 -1.42
C TYR A 158 -1.32 16.93 -2.27
N LYS A 159 -0.96 18.11 -1.71
CA LYS A 159 -0.04 19.03 -2.40
C LYS A 159 1.34 18.40 -2.65
N GLN A 160 1.83 17.58 -1.70
CA GLN A 160 3.13 16.91 -1.84
C GLN A 160 3.16 15.92 -3.01
N ILE A 161 2.00 15.36 -3.42
CA ILE A 161 1.87 14.57 -4.67
C ILE A 161 2.20 15.45 -5.89
N GLY A 162 1.57 16.61 -5.99
CA GLY A 162 1.82 17.55 -7.11
C GLY A 162 3.24 18.10 -7.17
N LEU A 163 3.94 18.13 -6.04
CA LEU A 163 5.35 18.51 -5.92
C LEU A 163 6.33 17.36 -6.20
N GLY A 164 5.84 16.16 -6.47
CA GLY A 164 6.66 14.97 -6.72
C GLY A 164 7.37 14.40 -5.50
N ARG A 165 6.98 14.77 -4.29
CA ARG A 165 7.56 14.24 -3.05
C ARG A 165 6.91 12.94 -2.59
N ILE A 166 5.61 12.77 -2.84
CA ILE A 166 4.92 11.49 -2.67
C ILE A 166 4.86 10.83 -4.04
N LYS A 167 5.58 9.73 -4.22
CA LYS A 167 5.77 9.02 -5.49
C LYS A 167 5.20 7.61 -5.49
N ASN A 168 4.91 7.05 -4.31
CA ASN A 168 4.36 5.71 -4.17
C ASN A 168 2.90 5.68 -4.66
N ALA A 169 2.59 4.75 -5.58
CA ALA A 169 1.31 4.74 -6.30
C ALA A 169 0.11 4.47 -5.39
N VAL A 170 0.20 3.49 -4.48
CA VAL A 170 -0.90 3.16 -3.57
C VAL A 170 -1.14 4.28 -2.55
N THR A 171 -0.11 4.97 -2.12
CA THR A 171 -0.21 6.17 -1.27
C THR A 171 -0.96 7.29 -1.99
N ILE A 172 -0.61 7.56 -3.23
CA ILE A 172 -1.29 8.56 -4.08
C ILE A 172 -2.76 8.20 -4.24
N LEU A 173 -3.06 6.92 -4.55
CA LEU A 173 -4.43 6.41 -4.70
C LEU A 173 -5.25 6.63 -3.43
N ALA A 174 -4.72 6.23 -2.27
CA ALA A 174 -5.43 6.31 -0.99
C ALA A 174 -5.71 7.77 -0.59
N ILE A 175 -4.73 8.68 -0.74
CA ILE A 175 -4.89 10.11 -0.45
C ILE A 175 -5.94 10.73 -1.39
N GLN A 176 -5.89 10.43 -2.67
CA GLN A 176 -6.86 10.96 -3.65
C GLN A 176 -8.26 10.42 -3.38
N TYR A 177 -8.39 9.11 -3.09
CA TYR A 177 -9.67 8.52 -2.74
C TYR A 177 -10.28 9.21 -1.51
N LEU A 178 -9.49 9.36 -0.43
CA LEU A 178 -9.97 10.02 0.78
C LEU A 178 -10.36 11.47 0.51
N LEU A 179 -9.61 12.20 -0.31
CA LEU A 179 -9.93 13.58 -0.64
C LEU A 179 -11.26 13.71 -1.40
N ILE A 180 -11.51 12.80 -2.35
CA ILE A 180 -12.72 12.80 -3.19
C ILE A 180 -13.93 12.35 -2.38
N GLU A 181 -13.80 11.28 -1.60
CA GLU A 181 -14.90 10.63 -0.87
C GLU A 181 -14.98 11.06 0.60
N LYS A 182 -14.31 12.14 0.99
CA LYS A 182 -14.09 12.55 2.39
C LYS A 182 -15.37 12.58 3.23
N GLU A 183 -16.42 13.19 2.73
CA GLU A 183 -17.67 13.32 3.48
C GLU A 183 -18.34 11.94 3.69
N LYS A 184 -18.29 11.07 2.70
CA LYS A 184 -18.79 9.70 2.82
C LYS A 184 -17.97 8.90 3.83
N VAL A 185 -16.64 8.99 3.78
CA VAL A 185 -15.74 8.33 4.75
C VAL A 185 -16.03 8.81 6.17
N LYS A 186 -16.19 10.13 6.38
CA LYS A 186 -16.58 10.69 7.68
C LYS A 186 -17.95 10.22 8.17
N GLN A 187 -18.89 9.97 7.28
CA GLN A 187 -20.22 9.44 7.65
C GLN A 187 -20.15 7.98 8.08
N ILE A 188 -19.32 7.17 7.43
CA ILE A 188 -19.13 5.75 7.79
C ILE A 188 -18.51 5.60 9.18
N PHE A 189 -17.62 6.49 9.56
CA PHE A 189 -16.89 6.44 10.84
C PHE A 189 -17.55 7.22 11.99
N ARG A 190 -18.71 7.79 11.78
CA ARG A 190 -19.52 8.41 12.84
C ARG A 190 -20.31 7.39 13.64
#